data_954714252003e50da8508e39ba62c8d0
#
_entry.id   954714252003e50da8508e39ba62c8d0
#
_cell.length_a   1.000
_cell.length_b   1.000
_cell.length_c   1.000
_cell.angle_alpha   90.00
_cell.angle_beta   90.00
_cell.angle_gamma   90.00
#
_symmetry.space_group_name_H-M   'P 1'
#
loop_
_entity.id
_entity.type
_entity.pdbx_description
1 polymer ?
#
loop_
_entity_poly.entity_id
_entity_poly.type
_entity_poly.pdbx_seq_one_letter_code
_entity_poly.pdbx_strand_id
1 'polypeptide(L)'
;MGLKGKVLITDEGHFDLTAYKWDDQLFSDILAKDNQIESSKAMDISRFLQKEIADMENHTITLPIIDKLLQAKLVEYGLTQTSHIRLDKSIFIKNGLKLSDNALNVLKRRYLKKDGKGKIVETPEKMFKRVAQNIAKAEKKYGNADDVKKMEDIFYNMLTELKFLPNSPTLMNAGRKLGQLAACFVLPVEDSMEGIFDSLRNAAIIHKSGGGTGFSFSRLRPKDSRVGTTGGIASGPVSFMKIFNTATEQVKQGGTRRGANMAILRVDHPDIIEFIYSKKNNNELNNFNISVGVTDSFMEAVKTESDYDLINPRDGEKEGTLNAGEVYRELVKQAWENGDPGIVFLDRLNRDNPTPALGEIESTNPCGEQPLLPMESCNLGSINLAKFVDYDSETPSIDYKALKDMVWWSVRFLDNTIDMSKYPLSEIEEMVHGNRKIGLGVMGFADLLYQLKIPYNSEKALEIAEQVMGFIQEESHAASKQLGDERGVFPNFD
;
A
#
# COMPACT_ATOMS: atom_id res chain seq x y z
N MET A 1 -30.89 -24.83 25.68
CA MET A 1 -30.80 -25.63 24.44
C MET A 1 -29.33 -25.79 24.09
N GLY A 2 -28.82 -27.03 24.24
CA GLY A 2 -27.40 -27.34 24.28
C GLY A 2 -26.66 -27.09 22.96
N LEU A 3 -25.41 -26.72 23.09
CA LEU A 3 -24.40 -26.54 22.04
C LEU A 3 -23.97 -27.89 21.39
N LYS A 4 -24.93 -28.74 20.96
CA LYS A 4 -24.58 -29.97 20.27
C LYS A 4 -23.80 -29.60 18.97
N GLY A 5 -22.53 -29.97 18.93
CA GLY A 5 -21.65 -29.88 17.75
C GLY A 5 -20.77 -28.61 17.63
N LYS A 6 -20.52 -27.86 18.71
CA LYS A 6 -19.53 -26.79 18.73
C LYS A 6 -18.41 -27.14 19.71
N VAL A 7 -17.23 -27.31 19.17
CA VAL A 7 -16.00 -27.45 19.93
C VAL A 7 -15.32 -26.11 20.04
N LEU A 8 -15.00 -25.67 21.24
CA LEU A 8 -14.19 -24.50 21.50
C LEU A 8 -12.72 -24.93 21.49
N ILE A 9 -11.97 -24.46 20.51
CA ILE A 9 -10.55 -24.76 20.39
C ILE A 9 -9.76 -23.52 20.81
N THR A 10 -8.86 -23.69 21.79
CA THR A 10 -8.03 -22.60 22.33
C THR A 10 -6.55 -22.89 22.14
N ASP A 11 -5.74 -21.83 21.96
CA ASP A 11 -4.29 -21.90 22.11
C ASP A 11 -3.90 -21.68 23.56
N GLU A 12 -2.76 -22.24 23.96
CA GLU A 12 -2.19 -21.98 25.28
C GLU A 12 -1.94 -20.48 25.47
N GLY A 13 -2.71 -19.86 26.38
CA GLY A 13 -2.41 -18.56 26.98
C GLY A 13 -3.26 -17.34 26.58
N HIS A 14 -4.20 -17.42 25.64
CA HIS A 14 -5.10 -16.30 25.33
C HIS A 14 -6.56 -16.71 25.17
N PHE A 15 -7.42 -16.08 26.00
CA PHE A 15 -8.87 -16.26 26.01
C PHE A 15 -9.54 -15.54 24.83
N ASP A 16 -9.46 -16.12 23.64
CA ASP A 16 -10.36 -15.75 22.55
C ASP A 16 -11.17 -17.01 22.19
N LEU A 17 -12.32 -17.14 22.83
CA LEU A 17 -13.21 -18.29 22.67
C LEU A 17 -13.95 -18.19 21.34
N THR A 18 -13.34 -18.66 20.26
CA THR A 18 -14.01 -18.82 18.97
C THR A 18 -14.49 -20.26 18.85
N ALA A 19 -15.81 -20.44 18.65
CA ALA A 19 -16.38 -21.76 18.42
C ALA A 19 -16.14 -22.19 16.97
N TYR A 20 -15.39 -23.25 16.77
CA TYR A 20 -15.15 -23.87 15.47
C TYR A 20 -16.06 -25.06 15.26
N LYS A 21 -16.52 -25.24 14.02
CA LYS A 21 -17.29 -26.41 13.63
C LYS A 21 -16.33 -27.42 12.99
N TRP A 22 -16.32 -28.66 13.52
CA TRP A 22 -15.57 -29.75 12.91
C TRP A 22 -16.07 -30.03 11.50
N ASP A 23 -15.17 -30.16 10.53
CA ASP A 23 -15.45 -30.51 9.14
C ASP A 23 -14.64 -31.74 8.76
N ASP A 24 -15.31 -32.90 8.72
CA ASP A 24 -14.67 -34.19 8.44
C ASP A 24 -13.98 -34.22 7.08
N GLN A 25 -14.58 -33.62 6.06
CA GLN A 25 -13.99 -33.63 4.72
C GLN A 25 -12.72 -32.80 4.66
N LEU A 26 -12.76 -31.56 5.21
CA LEU A 26 -11.61 -30.69 5.24
C LEU A 26 -10.44 -31.29 6.02
N PHE A 27 -10.73 -31.86 7.20
CA PHE A 27 -9.72 -32.49 8.05
C PHE A 27 -9.13 -33.75 7.37
N SER A 28 -9.97 -34.57 6.75
CA SER A 28 -9.58 -35.75 5.96
C SER A 28 -8.69 -35.38 4.77
N ASP A 29 -9.04 -34.34 4.01
CA ASP A 29 -8.27 -33.88 2.85
C ASP A 29 -6.87 -33.41 3.26
N ILE A 30 -6.76 -32.71 4.39
CA ILE A 30 -5.46 -32.26 4.94
C ILE A 30 -4.63 -33.47 5.37
N LEU A 31 -5.25 -34.43 6.10
CA LEU A 31 -4.54 -35.64 6.54
C LEU A 31 -4.05 -36.46 5.35
N ALA A 32 -4.86 -36.60 4.31
CA ALA A 32 -4.51 -37.37 3.12
C ALA A 32 -3.35 -36.70 2.35
N LYS A 33 -3.40 -35.39 2.18
CA LYS A 33 -2.41 -34.59 1.45
C LYS A 33 -1.06 -34.55 2.17
N ASP A 34 -1.05 -34.25 3.45
CA ASP A 34 0.19 -33.99 4.21
C ASP A 34 0.93 -35.27 4.63
N ASN A 35 0.25 -36.42 4.64
CA ASN A 35 0.80 -37.67 5.17
C ASN A 35 0.78 -38.83 4.18
N GLN A 36 0.40 -38.60 2.94
CA GLN A 36 0.23 -39.68 1.94
C GLN A 36 -0.67 -40.83 2.43
N ILE A 37 -1.68 -40.49 3.23
CA ILE A 37 -2.63 -41.45 3.78
C ILE A 37 -3.77 -41.62 2.78
N GLU A 38 -4.22 -42.87 2.59
CA GLU A 38 -5.39 -43.15 1.77
C GLU A 38 -6.63 -42.39 2.27
N SER A 39 -7.38 -41.74 1.39
CA SER A 39 -8.52 -40.86 1.75
C SER A 39 -9.57 -41.55 2.64
N SER A 40 -9.77 -42.84 2.48
CA SER A 40 -10.67 -43.64 3.32
C SER A 40 -10.20 -43.67 4.79
N LYS A 41 -8.91 -43.93 5.01
CA LYS A 41 -8.29 -43.94 6.35
C LYS A 41 -8.24 -42.56 6.98
N ALA A 42 -7.96 -41.55 6.17
CA ALA A 42 -7.97 -40.16 6.63
C ALA A 42 -9.37 -39.73 7.10
N MET A 43 -10.43 -40.15 6.41
CA MET A 43 -11.81 -39.91 6.80
C MET A 43 -12.18 -40.63 8.10
N ASP A 44 -11.74 -41.90 8.29
CA ASP A 44 -11.97 -42.64 9.51
C ASP A 44 -11.27 -42.00 10.73
N ILE A 45 -10.06 -41.51 10.53
CA ILE A 45 -9.34 -40.76 11.58
C ILE A 45 -10.09 -39.47 11.94
N SER A 46 -10.57 -38.72 10.95
CA SER A 46 -11.35 -37.50 11.19
C SER A 46 -12.60 -37.76 12.00
N ARG A 47 -13.39 -38.78 11.60
CA ARG A 47 -14.63 -39.18 12.31
C ARG A 47 -14.37 -39.68 13.70
N PHE A 48 -13.29 -40.43 13.90
CA PHE A 48 -12.87 -40.87 15.21
C PHE A 48 -12.58 -39.68 16.14
N LEU A 49 -11.75 -38.74 15.66
CA LEU A 49 -11.43 -37.53 16.46
C LEU A 49 -12.67 -36.70 16.77
N GLN A 50 -13.58 -36.53 15.80
CA GLN A 50 -14.84 -35.83 16.00
C GLN A 50 -15.67 -36.47 17.10
N LYS A 51 -15.75 -37.82 17.11
CA LYS A 51 -16.50 -38.57 18.11
C LYS A 51 -15.88 -38.46 19.51
N GLU A 52 -14.56 -38.68 19.62
CA GLU A 52 -13.85 -38.57 20.91
C GLU A 52 -13.99 -37.15 21.50
N ILE A 53 -13.88 -36.12 20.66
CA ILE A 53 -14.06 -34.72 21.08
C ILE A 53 -15.52 -34.47 21.52
N ALA A 54 -16.50 -35.04 20.81
CA ALA A 54 -17.92 -34.89 21.16
C ALA A 54 -18.30 -35.60 22.45
N ASP A 55 -17.64 -36.72 22.75
CA ASP A 55 -17.87 -37.53 23.94
C ASP A 55 -17.15 -36.97 25.20
N MET A 56 -16.22 -36.03 25.02
CA MET A 56 -15.62 -35.30 26.14
C MET A 56 -16.65 -34.31 26.73
N GLU A 57 -16.95 -34.44 28.02
CA GLU A 57 -17.87 -33.53 28.71
C GLU A 57 -17.39 -32.08 28.82
N ASN A 58 -16.14 -31.83 28.42
CA ASN A 58 -15.54 -30.50 28.38
C ASN A 58 -15.90 -29.77 27.09
N HIS A 59 -16.55 -28.63 27.21
CA HIS A 59 -16.90 -27.74 26.08
C HIS A 59 -15.73 -26.99 25.47
N THR A 60 -14.51 -27.14 26.02
CA THR A 60 -13.29 -26.46 25.55
C THR A 60 -12.17 -27.47 25.43
N ILE A 61 -11.56 -27.54 24.26
CA ILE A 61 -10.42 -28.43 23.95
C ILE A 61 -9.26 -27.59 23.42
N THR A 62 -8.03 -27.97 23.79
CA THR A 62 -6.83 -27.28 23.28
C THR A 62 -6.24 -28.04 22.08
N LEU A 63 -5.59 -27.31 21.15
CA LEU A 63 -4.91 -27.93 20.01
C LEU A 63 -3.93 -29.04 20.39
N PRO A 64 -3.13 -28.93 21.47
CA PRO A 64 -2.26 -30.00 21.91
C PRO A 64 -2.99 -31.29 22.29
N ILE A 65 -4.23 -31.23 22.81
CA ILE A 65 -5.04 -32.40 23.10
C ILE A 65 -5.48 -33.08 21.81
N ILE A 66 -5.95 -32.30 20.85
CA ILE A 66 -6.34 -32.82 19.51
C ILE A 66 -5.16 -33.48 18.84
N ASP A 67 -3.97 -32.86 18.93
CA ASP A 67 -2.73 -33.41 18.36
C ASP A 67 -2.37 -34.75 18.99
N LYS A 68 -2.45 -34.89 20.31
CA LYS A 68 -2.21 -36.16 21.02
C LYS A 68 -3.20 -37.26 20.63
N LEU A 69 -4.49 -36.92 20.48
CA LEU A 69 -5.50 -37.88 20.00
C LEU A 69 -5.23 -38.30 18.56
N LEU A 70 -4.84 -37.39 17.72
CA LEU A 70 -4.44 -37.67 16.35
C LEU A 70 -3.21 -38.58 16.30
N GLN A 71 -2.15 -38.27 17.05
CA GLN A 71 -0.93 -39.09 17.10
C GLN A 71 -1.25 -40.50 17.60
N ALA A 72 -2.08 -40.64 18.65
CA ALA A 72 -2.50 -41.95 19.14
C ALA A 72 -3.22 -42.76 18.06
N LYS A 73 -4.09 -42.13 17.27
CA LYS A 73 -4.81 -42.82 16.19
C LYS A 73 -3.94 -43.16 14.98
N LEU A 74 -2.97 -42.30 14.66
CA LEU A 74 -1.99 -42.61 13.62
C LEU A 74 -1.11 -43.81 13.98
N VAL A 75 -0.73 -43.96 15.24
CA VAL A 75 -0.03 -45.15 15.77
C VAL A 75 -0.81 -46.42 15.53
N GLU A 76 -2.12 -46.43 15.80
CA GLU A 76 -2.99 -47.61 15.55
C GLU A 76 -2.99 -48.03 14.07
N TYR A 77 -2.85 -47.10 13.15
CA TYR A 77 -2.76 -47.38 11.70
C TYR A 77 -1.34 -47.66 11.19
N GLY A 78 -0.34 -47.73 12.11
CA GLY A 78 1.07 -47.99 11.76
C GLY A 78 1.81 -46.81 11.09
N LEU A 79 1.30 -45.59 11.25
CA LEU A 79 1.79 -44.38 10.55
C LEU A 79 2.71 -43.53 11.44
N THR A 80 3.66 -44.12 12.16
CA THR A 80 4.39 -43.51 13.28
C THR A 80 5.62 -42.66 12.93
N GLN A 81 6.05 -42.56 11.66
CA GLN A 81 7.40 -42.02 11.40
C GLN A 81 7.50 -40.73 10.54
N THR A 82 6.44 -40.14 10.02
CA THR A 82 6.59 -39.07 9.04
C THR A 82 5.72 -37.84 9.21
N SER A 83 4.88 -37.75 10.25
CA SER A 83 3.91 -36.64 10.30
C SER A 83 4.18 -35.67 11.43
N HIS A 84 4.88 -34.60 11.13
CA HIS A 84 4.75 -33.35 11.87
C HIS A 84 3.54 -32.58 11.33
N ILE A 85 2.31 -33.13 11.52
CA ILE A 85 1.09 -32.36 11.31
C ILE A 85 1.08 -31.27 12.35
N ARG A 86 1.36 -30.05 11.95
CA ARG A 86 1.16 -28.90 12.81
C ARG A 86 -0.32 -28.54 12.75
N LEU A 87 -1.08 -29.02 13.71
CA LEU A 87 -2.47 -28.62 13.87
C LEU A 87 -2.54 -27.14 14.20
N ASP A 88 -2.98 -26.37 13.23
CA ASP A 88 -3.21 -24.94 13.33
C ASP A 88 -4.72 -24.68 13.30
N LYS A 89 -5.17 -23.59 13.88
CA LYS A 89 -6.59 -23.16 13.89
C LYS A 89 -7.20 -23.08 12.49
N SER A 90 -6.38 -22.87 11.44
CA SER A 90 -6.84 -22.81 10.05
C SER A 90 -7.47 -24.11 9.55
N ILE A 91 -7.14 -25.27 10.16
CA ILE A 91 -7.70 -26.59 9.84
C ILE A 91 -9.20 -26.65 10.13
N PHE A 92 -9.68 -25.87 11.11
CA PHE A 92 -11.06 -25.87 11.56
C PHE A 92 -11.92 -24.76 10.97
N ILE A 93 -11.34 -23.93 10.10
CA ILE A 93 -12.03 -22.80 9.48
C ILE A 93 -12.36 -23.16 8.04
N LYS A 94 -13.57 -23.65 7.81
CA LYS A 94 -14.10 -23.89 6.47
C LYS A 94 -14.23 -22.55 5.72
N ASN A 95 -13.44 -22.34 4.66
CA ASN A 95 -13.42 -21.11 3.85
C ASN A 95 -13.04 -19.82 4.60
N GLY A 96 -12.34 -19.90 5.74
CA GLY A 96 -11.78 -18.73 6.40
C GLY A 96 -10.50 -18.27 5.70
N LEU A 97 -10.30 -16.94 5.64
CA LEU A 97 -9.03 -16.35 5.23
C LEU A 97 -7.93 -16.82 6.18
N LYS A 98 -6.84 -17.37 5.65
CA LYS A 98 -5.65 -17.75 6.43
C LYS A 98 -4.89 -16.48 6.86
N LEU A 99 -5.45 -15.74 7.81
CA LEU A 99 -4.86 -14.52 8.35
C LEU A 99 -4.19 -14.81 9.70
N SER A 100 -3.01 -14.25 9.93
CA SER A 100 -2.36 -14.29 11.24
C SER A 100 -3.17 -13.51 12.28
N ASP A 101 -2.98 -13.79 13.57
CA ASP A 101 -3.62 -13.05 14.66
C ASP A 101 -3.26 -11.56 14.62
N ASN A 102 -2.02 -11.23 14.25
CA ASN A 102 -1.61 -9.83 14.04
C ASN A 102 -2.38 -9.15 12.91
N ALA A 103 -2.55 -9.81 11.76
CA ALA A 103 -3.35 -9.29 10.66
C ALA A 103 -4.81 -9.08 11.08
N LEU A 104 -5.42 -10.05 11.78
CA LEU A 104 -6.79 -9.93 12.31
C LEU A 104 -6.92 -8.76 13.29
N ASN A 105 -5.94 -8.55 14.18
CA ASN A 105 -5.94 -7.44 15.12
C ASN A 105 -5.85 -6.09 14.40
N VAL A 106 -5.00 -5.98 13.37
CA VAL A 106 -4.90 -4.76 12.55
C VAL A 106 -6.21 -4.49 11.82
N LEU A 107 -6.81 -5.53 11.19
CA LEU A 107 -8.10 -5.41 10.50
C LEU A 107 -9.20 -4.95 11.46
N LYS A 108 -9.33 -5.56 12.65
CA LYS A 108 -10.31 -5.20 13.69
C LYS A 108 -10.15 -3.73 14.13
N ARG A 109 -8.91 -3.28 14.32
CA ARG A 109 -8.65 -1.91 14.80
C ARG A 109 -8.92 -0.85 13.74
N ARG A 110 -8.54 -1.08 12.47
CA ARG A 110 -8.45 -0.03 11.44
C ARG A 110 -9.41 -0.19 10.27
N TYR A 111 -9.74 -1.40 9.84
CA TYR A 111 -10.36 -1.64 8.53
C TYR A 111 -11.80 -2.10 8.59
N LEU A 112 -12.14 -2.99 9.53
CA LEU A 112 -13.48 -3.56 9.61
C LEU A 112 -14.52 -2.50 9.97
N LYS A 113 -15.70 -2.62 9.37
CA LYS A 113 -16.83 -1.71 9.63
C LYS A 113 -17.27 -1.82 11.09
N LYS A 114 -17.46 -0.65 11.71
CA LYS A 114 -18.02 -0.50 13.07
C LYS A 114 -19.37 0.20 12.99
N ASP A 115 -20.25 -0.10 13.93
CA ASP A 115 -21.52 0.61 14.13
C ASP A 115 -21.30 1.96 14.84
N GLY A 116 -22.39 2.69 15.05
CA GLY A 116 -22.36 4.00 15.73
C GLY A 116 -21.88 3.95 17.21
N LYS A 117 -21.75 2.74 17.80
CA LYS A 117 -21.26 2.51 19.16
C LYS A 117 -19.81 2.00 19.15
N GLY A 118 -19.16 1.92 17.98
CA GLY A 118 -17.79 1.43 17.83
C GLY A 118 -17.64 -0.10 17.81
N LYS A 119 -18.75 -0.86 17.84
CA LYS A 119 -18.71 -2.33 17.77
C LYS A 119 -18.48 -2.78 16.32
N ILE A 120 -17.57 -3.76 16.13
CA ILE A 120 -17.28 -4.36 14.83
C ILE A 120 -18.50 -5.13 14.33
N VAL A 121 -18.95 -4.84 13.12
CA VAL A 121 -20.12 -5.45 12.45
C VAL A 121 -19.78 -6.11 11.11
N GLU A 122 -18.49 -6.24 10.81
CA GLU A 122 -17.98 -6.80 9.56
C GLU A 122 -16.91 -7.85 9.87
N THR A 123 -16.83 -8.93 9.06
CA THR A 123 -15.73 -9.89 9.07
C THR A 123 -14.73 -9.55 7.96
N PRO A 124 -13.48 -10.06 7.98
CA PRO A 124 -12.52 -9.88 6.90
C PRO A 124 -13.07 -10.31 5.53
N GLU A 125 -13.77 -11.44 5.45
CA GLU A 125 -14.39 -11.94 4.22
C GLU A 125 -15.45 -10.96 3.69
N LYS A 126 -16.30 -10.43 4.58
CA LYS A 126 -17.31 -9.43 4.21
C LYS A 126 -16.67 -8.13 3.75
N MET A 127 -15.53 -7.74 4.36
CA MET A 127 -14.76 -6.59 3.92
C MET A 127 -14.25 -6.78 2.48
N PHE A 128 -13.57 -7.90 2.20
CA PHE A 128 -13.07 -8.18 0.85
C PHE A 128 -14.21 -8.31 -0.16
N LYS A 129 -15.32 -8.94 0.21
CA LYS A 129 -16.51 -9.00 -0.64
C LYS A 129 -17.07 -7.62 -0.96
N ARG A 130 -17.17 -6.75 0.04
CA ARG A 130 -17.62 -5.36 -0.14
C ARG A 130 -16.71 -4.57 -1.08
N VAL A 131 -15.38 -4.74 -0.94
CA VAL A 131 -14.39 -4.09 -1.81
C VAL A 131 -14.55 -4.60 -3.24
N ALA A 132 -14.51 -5.92 -3.46
CA ALA A 132 -14.66 -6.52 -4.78
C ALA A 132 -15.96 -6.09 -5.47
N GLN A 133 -17.08 -6.14 -4.75
CA GLN A 133 -18.38 -5.70 -5.26
C GLN A 133 -18.41 -4.21 -5.63
N ASN A 134 -17.77 -3.36 -4.85
CA ASN A 134 -17.75 -1.94 -5.16
C ASN A 134 -16.92 -1.65 -6.39
N ILE A 135 -15.69 -2.19 -6.47
CA ILE A 135 -14.78 -1.92 -7.59
C ILE A 135 -15.29 -2.55 -8.90
N ALA A 136 -15.86 -3.74 -8.86
CA ALA A 136 -16.46 -4.37 -10.04
C ALA A 136 -17.62 -3.57 -10.66
N LYS A 137 -18.31 -2.71 -9.89
CA LYS A 137 -19.38 -1.87 -10.43
C LYS A 137 -18.96 -0.91 -11.53
N ALA A 138 -17.66 -0.57 -11.60
CA ALA A 138 -17.13 0.26 -12.69
C ALA A 138 -17.38 -0.37 -14.06
N GLU A 139 -17.39 -1.71 -14.15
CA GLU A 139 -17.65 -2.44 -15.40
C GLU A 139 -19.01 -2.12 -16.04
N LYS A 140 -19.98 -1.61 -15.25
CA LYS A 140 -21.26 -1.14 -15.80
C LYS A 140 -21.13 -0.01 -16.82
N LYS A 141 -20.03 0.74 -16.79
CA LYS A 141 -19.76 1.80 -17.77
C LYS A 141 -19.34 1.25 -19.13
N TYR A 142 -18.80 0.02 -19.16
CA TYR A 142 -18.09 -0.54 -20.31
C TYR A 142 -18.72 -1.84 -20.83
N GLY A 143 -19.56 -2.53 -20.02
CA GLY A 143 -20.12 -3.84 -20.31
C GLY A 143 -21.50 -4.05 -19.67
N ASN A 144 -21.85 -5.31 -19.51
CA ASN A 144 -23.16 -5.73 -19.03
C ASN A 144 -23.09 -6.26 -17.57
N ALA A 145 -24.22 -6.79 -17.06
CA ALA A 145 -24.32 -7.28 -15.69
C ALA A 145 -23.47 -8.55 -15.43
N ASP A 146 -23.30 -9.40 -16.44
CA ASP A 146 -22.49 -10.61 -16.32
C ASP A 146 -21.00 -10.28 -16.21
N ASP A 147 -20.53 -9.25 -16.92
CA ASP A 147 -19.16 -8.73 -16.79
C ASP A 147 -18.90 -8.22 -15.37
N VAL A 148 -19.85 -7.49 -14.78
CA VAL A 148 -19.75 -7.03 -13.37
C VAL A 148 -19.63 -8.22 -12.43
N LYS A 149 -20.43 -9.26 -12.62
CA LYS A 149 -20.40 -10.44 -11.75
C LYS A 149 -19.09 -11.22 -11.88
N LYS A 150 -18.64 -11.40 -13.12
CA LYS A 150 -17.33 -12.04 -13.41
C LYS A 150 -16.18 -11.28 -12.71
N MET A 151 -16.15 -9.95 -12.83
CA MET A 151 -15.11 -9.14 -12.18
C MET A 151 -15.23 -9.14 -10.64
N GLU A 152 -16.45 -9.15 -10.08
CA GLU A 152 -16.65 -9.32 -8.64
C GLU A 152 -15.99 -10.60 -8.13
N ASP A 153 -16.20 -11.73 -8.83
CA ASP A 153 -15.65 -13.01 -8.41
C ASP A 153 -14.11 -13.04 -8.54
N ILE A 154 -13.57 -12.51 -9.65
CA ILE A 154 -12.12 -12.40 -9.85
C ILE A 154 -11.49 -11.53 -8.76
N PHE A 155 -12.00 -10.33 -8.53
CA PHE A 155 -11.46 -9.40 -7.52
C PHE A 155 -11.60 -9.97 -6.10
N TYR A 156 -12.68 -10.67 -5.81
CA TYR A 156 -12.85 -11.33 -4.53
C TYR A 156 -11.79 -12.42 -4.31
N ASN A 157 -11.53 -13.25 -5.32
CA ASN A 157 -10.50 -14.29 -5.24
C ASN A 157 -9.09 -13.71 -5.08
N MET A 158 -8.74 -12.66 -5.84
CA MET A 158 -7.44 -11.98 -5.71
C MET A 158 -7.17 -11.54 -4.26
N LEU A 159 -8.20 -10.96 -3.61
CA LEU A 159 -8.11 -10.45 -2.24
C LEU A 159 -8.08 -11.57 -1.19
N THR A 160 -8.93 -12.60 -1.35
CA THR A 160 -9.06 -13.68 -0.36
C THR A 160 -7.94 -14.71 -0.44
N GLU A 161 -7.34 -14.91 -1.62
CA GLU A 161 -6.13 -15.71 -1.80
C GLU A 161 -4.85 -14.97 -1.37
N LEU A 162 -4.99 -13.70 -0.96
CA LEU A 162 -3.88 -12.84 -0.56
C LEU A 162 -2.81 -12.67 -1.65
N LYS A 163 -3.23 -12.72 -2.91
CA LYS A 163 -2.38 -12.51 -4.09
C LYS A 163 -2.18 -11.05 -4.43
N PHE A 164 -3.18 -10.22 -4.11
CA PHE A 164 -3.19 -8.78 -4.32
C PHE A 164 -3.82 -8.05 -3.14
N LEU A 165 -3.31 -6.88 -2.80
CA LEU A 165 -3.86 -6.03 -1.74
C LEU A 165 -3.88 -4.57 -2.20
N PRO A 166 -5.05 -3.92 -2.27
CA PRO A 166 -5.14 -2.50 -2.56
C PRO A 166 -4.75 -1.65 -1.35
N ASN A 167 -4.58 -0.35 -1.56
CA ASN A 167 -4.25 0.59 -0.51
C ASN A 167 -5.30 0.64 0.62
N SER A 168 -4.88 1.17 1.77
CA SER A 168 -5.73 1.30 2.97
C SER A 168 -7.04 2.06 2.72
N PRO A 169 -7.08 3.21 2.01
CA PRO A 169 -8.34 3.90 1.72
C PRO A 169 -9.33 3.02 0.94
N THR A 170 -8.89 2.23 -0.02
CA THR A 170 -9.76 1.31 -0.75
C THR A 170 -10.36 0.26 0.18
N LEU A 171 -9.56 -0.41 1.02
CA LEU A 171 -10.07 -1.37 1.99
C LEU A 171 -11.04 -0.74 3.00
N MET A 172 -10.76 0.48 3.43
CA MET A 172 -11.56 1.19 4.43
C MET A 172 -12.87 1.74 3.85
N ASN A 173 -12.85 2.32 2.65
CA ASN A 173 -13.92 3.20 2.17
C ASN A 173 -14.72 2.66 0.98
N ALA A 174 -14.22 1.65 0.25
CA ALA A 174 -14.96 1.07 -0.88
C ALA A 174 -16.33 0.58 -0.42
N GLY A 175 -17.39 1.01 -1.10
CA GLY A 175 -18.77 0.68 -0.75
C GLY A 175 -19.30 1.32 0.54
N ARG A 176 -18.61 2.33 1.09
CA ARG A 176 -19.06 3.12 2.24
C ARG A 176 -19.43 4.55 1.81
N LYS A 177 -20.09 5.30 2.72
CA LYS A 177 -20.56 6.66 2.45
C LYS A 177 -19.45 7.62 2.02
N LEU A 178 -18.27 7.54 2.66
CA LEU A 178 -17.12 8.38 2.35
C LEU A 178 -16.65 8.15 0.90
N GLY A 179 -16.41 6.88 0.53
CA GLY A 179 -16.11 6.47 -0.84
C GLY A 179 -14.81 7.00 -1.44
N GLN A 180 -13.95 7.67 -0.68
CA GLN A 180 -12.64 8.14 -1.13
C GLN A 180 -11.66 6.96 -1.08
N LEU A 181 -11.08 6.58 -2.23
CA LEU A 181 -10.27 5.36 -2.39
C LEU A 181 -8.80 5.65 -2.67
N ALA A 182 -8.43 6.88 -3.05
CA ALA A 182 -7.07 7.27 -3.33
C ALA A 182 -6.25 7.45 -2.03
N ALA A 183 -4.97 7.12 -2.08
CA ALA A 183 -4.07 7.23 -0.92
C ALA A 183 -3.21 8.49 -0.95
N CYS A 184 -2.82 8.93 -2.13
CA CYS A 184 -1.75 9.88 -2.39
C CYS A 184 -2.29 11.07 -3.17
N PHE A 185 -1.92 12.29 -2.75
CA PHE A 185 -2.34 13.54 -3.37
C PHE A 185 -1.16 14.50 -3.42
N VAL A 186 -1.08 15.31 -4.47
CA VAL A 186 -0.15 16.44 -4.56
C VAL A 186 -0.93 17.72 -4.76
N LEU A 187 -0.62 18.74 -3.97
CA LEU A 187 -1.26 20.04 -4.01
C LEU A 187 -0.24 21.13 -4.36
N PRO A 188 -0.60 22.12 -5.18
CA PRO A 188 0.26 23.27 -5.45
C PRO A 188 0.34 24.19 -4.23
N VAL A 189 1.48 24.88 -4.07
CA VAL A 189 1.67 25.97 -3.11
C VAL A 189 2.14 27.18 -3.92
N GLU A 190 1.21 28.08 -4.21
CA GLU A 190 1.48 29.30 -4.98
C GLU A 190 2.06 30.41 -4.05
N ASP A 191 2.92 31.29 -4.63
CA ASP A 191 3.57 32.38 -3.90
C ASP A 191 2.63 33.56 -3.58
N SER A 192 1.52 33.25 -2.90
CA SER A 192 0.55 34.21 -2.39
C SER A 192 -0.07 33.73 -1.08
N MET A 193 -0.54 34.64 -0.26
CA MET A 193 -1.23 34.25 1.00
C MET A 193 -2.46 33.41 0.72
N GLU A 194 -3.25 33.78 -0.28
CA GLU A 194 -4.43 33.05 -0.70
C GLU A 194 -4.05 31.63 -1.15
N GLY A 195 -3.05 31.47 -2.03
CA GLY A 195 -2.61 30.18 -2.54
C GLY A 195 -2.04 29.26 -1.46
N ILE A 196 -1.25 29.81 -0.52
CA ILE A 196 -0.70 29.06 0.61
C ILE A 196 -1.82 28.53 1.51
N PHE A 197 -2.79 29.39 1.90
CA PHE A 197 -3.87 28.99 2.81
C PHE A 197 -4.95 28.15 2.11
N ASP A 198 -5.17 28.32 0.83
CA ASP A 198 -6.01 27.42 0.03
C ASP A 198 -5.41 26.02 -0.04
N SER A 199 -4.11 25.91 -0.27
CA SER A 199 -3.40 24.63 -0.22
C SER A 199 -3.53 23.98 1.15
N LEU A 200 -3.38 24.72 2.23
CA LEU A 200 -3.56 24.23 3.61
C LEU A 200 -4.99 23.77 3.88
N ARG A 201 -6.00 24.53 3.45
CA ARG A 201 -7.43 24.15 3.52
C ARG A 201 -7.67 22.83 2.79
N ASN A 202 -7.17 22.70 1.56
CA ASN A 202 -7.33 21.53 0.73
C ASN A 202 -6.65 20.30 1.36
N ALA A 203 -5.46 20.47 1.92
CA ALA A 203 -4.77 19.43 2.69
C ALA A 203 -5.61 18.93 3.88
N ALA A 204 -6.23 19.84 4.65
CA ALA A 204 -7.07 19.47 5.77
C ALA A 204 -8.30 18.65 5.33
N ILE A 205 -8.92 18.99 4.18
CA ILE A 205 -10.04 18.24 3.59
C ILE A 205 -9.59 16.83 3.15
N ILE A 206 -8.43 16.71 2.52
CA ILE A 206 -7.85 15.43 2.09
C ILE A 206 -7.50 14.58 3.33
N HIS A 207 -6.82 15.14 4.32
CA HIS A 207 -6.49 14.42 5.56
C HIS A 207 -7.74 13.90 6.28
N LYS A 208 -8.83 14.68 6.32
CA LYS A 208 -10.13 14.22 6.86
C LYS A 208 -10.64 12.98 6.15
N SER A 209 -10.35 12.80 4.87
CA SER A 209 -10.78 11.63 4.08
C SER A 209 -9.82 10.45 4.12
N GLY A 210 -8.63 10.59 4.71
CA GLY A 210 -7.64 9.51 4.86
C GLY A 210 -6.46 9.58 3.89
N GLY A 211 -6.38 10.60 3.03
CA GLY A 211 -5.27 10.80 2.11
C GLY A 211 -4.03 11.40 2.77
N GLY A 212 -2.86 11.11 2.21
CA GLY A 212 -1.61 11.81 2.48
C GLY A 212 -1.34 12.85 1.39
N THR A 213 -0.68 13.95 1.73
CA THR A 213 -0.44 15.07 0.81
C THR A 213 1.04 15.34 0.58
N GLY A 214 1.39 15.72 -0.64
CA GLY A 214 2.71 16.22 -0.99
C GLY A 214 2.63 17.65 -1.52
N PHE A 215 3.69 18.41 -1.30
CA PHE A 215 3.79 19.81 -1.70
C PHE A 215 5.17 20.10 -2.24
N SER A 216 5.26 20.91 -3.29
CA SER A 216 6.46 21.64 -3.62
C SER A 216 6.38 23.05 -3.02
N PHE A 217 7.34 23.39 -2.18
CA PHE A 217 7.48 24.74 -1.66
C PHE A 217 8.43 25.59 -2.50
N SER A 218 8.87 25.06 -3.63
CA SER A 218 9.90 25.65 -4.49
C SER A 218 9.47 26.93 -5.20
N ARG A 219 8.16 27.16 -5.32
CA ARG A 219 7.61 28.38 -5.94
C ARG A 219 7.57 29.56 -4.98
N LEU A 220 7.68 29.32 -3.67
CA LEU A 220 7.65 30.39 -2.66
C LEU A 220 8.92 31.19 -2.72
N ARG A 221 8.77 32.52 -2.65
CA ARG A 221 9.92 33.45 -2.55
C ARG A 221 10.78 33.15 -1.31
N PRO A 222 12.07 33.38 -1.39
CA PRO A 222 12.98 33.16 -0.26
C PRO A 222 12.64 34.04 0.93
N LYS A 223 13.08 33.60 2.10
CA LYS A 223 13.10 34.38 3.31
C LYS A 223 13.80 35.73 3.09
N ASP A 224 13.34 36.73 3.81
CA ASP A 224 13.83 38.12 3.74
C ASP A 224 13.57 38.84 2.38
N SER A 225 12.95 38.20 1.40
CA SER A 225 12.50 38.88 0.19
C SER A 225 11.48 39.97 0.49
N ARG A 226 11.56 41.09 -0.21
CA ARG A 226 10.61 42.21 -0.02
C ARG A 226 9.22 41.89 -0.53
N VAL A 227 8.21 42.15 0.30
CA VAL A 227 6.79 42.04 -0.09
C VAL A 227 6.31 43.39 -0.63
N GLY A 228 6.10 43.47 -1.94
CA GLY A 228 5.80 44.73 -2.64
C GLY A 228 4.53 45.44 -2.15
N THR A 229 3.51 44.73 -1.70
CA THR A 229 2.21 45.29 -1.28
C THR A 229 2.24 45.86 0.14
N THR A 230 3.05 45.33 1.04
CA THR A 230 3.08 45.72 2.47
C THR A 230 4.38 46.39 2.90
N GLY A 231 5.43 46.35 2.06
CA GLY A 231 6.78 46.80 2.42
C GLY A 231 7.49 45.93 3.46
N GLY A 232 6.87 44.79 3.86
CA GLY A 232 7.44 43.83 4.82
C GLY A 232 8.41 42.87 4.15
N ILE A 233 8.87 41.88 4.93
CA ILE A 233 9.76 40.81 4.49
C ILE A 233 9.06 39.45 4.53
N ALA A 234 9.42 38.56 3.58
CA ALA A 234 8.88 37.21 3.49
C ALA A 234 9.48 36.30 4.59
N SER A 235 8.67 35.34 5.04
CA SER A 235 9.07 34.37 6.06
C SER A 235 9.80 33.15 5.49
N GLY A 236 9.73 32.94 4.19
CA GLY A 236 10.31 31.79 3.47
C GLY A 236 9.54 30.46 3.62
N PRO A 237 9.88 29.45 2.79
CA PRO A 237 9.17 28.16 2.72
C PRO A 237 9.15 27.40 4.05
N VAL A 238 10.25 27.33 4.80
CA VAL A 238 10.34 26.57 6.06
C VAL A 238 9.35 27.07 7.11
N SER A 239 9.13 28.39 7.17
CA SER A 239 8.16 28.99 8.10
C SER A 239 6.74 28.56 7.77
N PHE A 240 6.35 28.49 6.49
CA PHE A 240 5.04 28.01 6.07
C PHE A 240 4.87 26.51 6.32
N MET A 241 5.92 25.70 6.11
CA MET A 241 5.90 24.27 6.47
C MET A 241 5.52 24.06 7.95
N LYS A 242 5.98 24.91 8.87
CA LYS A 242 5.61 24.82 10.29
C LYS A 242 4.10 25.03 10.52
N ILE A 243 3.46 25.92 9.74
CA ILE A 243 2.01 26.14 9.79
C ILE A 243 1.27 24.89 9.31
N PHE A 244 1.69 24.31 8.18
CA PHE A 244 1.12 23.06 7.65
C PHE A 244 1.30 21.91 8.64
N ASN A 245 2.46 21.78 9.27
CA ASN A 245 2.73 20.77 10.28
C ASN A 245 1.77 20.87 11.48
N THR A 246 1.60 22.09 12.01
CA THR A 246 0.71 22.33 13.15
C THR A 246 -0.75 22.02 12.80
N ALA A 247 -1.22 22.44 11.63
CA ALA A 247 -2.56 22.16 11.17
C ALA A 247 -2.77 20.63 10.99
N THR A 248 -1.80 19.92 10.40
CA THR A 248 -1.85 18.46 10.22
C THR A 248 -1.91 17.72 11.55
N GLU A 249 -1.20 18.19 12.56
CA GLU A 249 -1.24 17.59 13.90
C GLU A 249 -2.62 17.69 14.55
N GLN A 250 -3.35 18.78 14.32
CA GLN A 250 -4.68 19.00 14.88
C GLN A 250 -5.79 18.28 14.11
N VAL A 251 -5.62 18.05 12.79
CA VAL A 251 -6.59 17.34 11.95
C VAL A 251 -6.48 15.83 12.20
N LYS A 252 -7.14 15.35 13.26
CA LYS A 252 -7.23 13.92 13.56
C LYS A 252 -8.40 13.29 12.78
N GLN A 253 -8.09 12.35 11.91
CA GLN A 253 -9.09 11.57 11.16
C GLN A 253 -9.82 10.61 12.07
N GLY A 254 -10.88 11.00 12.76
CA GLY A 254 -11.72 10.08 13.53
C GLY A 254 -10.99 8.96 14.29
N GLY A 255 -9.70 9.14 14.61
CA GLY A 255 -8.85 8.19 15.35
C GLY A 255 -8.22 7.04 14.55
N THR A 256 -8.37 6.98 13.21
CA THR A 256 -7.91 5.80 12.45
C THR A 256 -6.60 5.97 11.68
N ARG A 257 -6.26 7.15 11.19
CA ARG A 257 -5.00 7.44 10.48
C ARG A 257 -4.51 8.85 10.80
N ARG A 258 -3.19 9.02 10.97
CA ARG A 258 -2.54 10.34 11.14
C ARG A 258 -2.29 10.94 9.75
N GLY A 259 -2.51 12.25 9.58
CA GLY A 259 -2.10 12.98 8.39
C GLY A 259 -0.59 12.92 8.22
N ALA A 260 -0.14 12.79 6.98
CA ALA A 260 1.28 12.80 6.63
C ALA A 260 1.48 13.68 5.40
N ASN A 261 2.58 14.41 5.37
CA ASN A 261 2.96 15.33 4.29
C ASN A 261 4.33 14.98 3.73
N MET A 262 4.56 15.35 2.47
CA MET A 262 5.86 15.52 1.86
C MET A 262 6.08 16.99 1.58
N ALA A 263 7.27 17.51 1.91
CA ALA A 263 7.72 18.80 1.41
C ALA A 263 8.92 18.61 0.51
N ILE A 264 8.87 19.18 -0.69
CA ILE A 264 10.00 19.24 -1.62
C ILE A 264 10.42 20.69 -1.80
N LEU A 265 11.73 20.92 -1.73
CA LEU A 265 12.37 22.17 -2.12
C LEU A 265 13.45 21.89 -3.15
N ARG A 266 13.45 22.65 -4.23
CA ARG A 266 14.52 22.57 -5.26
C ARG A 266 15.86 22.92 -4.66
N VAL A 267 16.89 22.23 -5.11
CA VAL A 267 18.26 22.41 -4.61
C VAL A 267 18.81 23.82 -4.93
N ASP A 268 18.34 24.45 -5.99
CA ASP A 268 18.71 25.80 -6.42
C ASP A 268 17.92 26.94 -5.74
N HIS A 269 17.05 26.60 -4.78
CA HIS A 269 16.31 27.60 -4.00
C HIS A 269 17.24 28.29 -2.97
N PRO A 270 17.19 29.63 -2.77
CA PRO A 270 18.05 30.34 -1.82
C PRO A 270 17.97 29.83 -0.38
N ASP A 271 16.82 29.34 0.07
CA ASP A 271 16.63 28.79 1.43
C ASP A 271 16.99 27.31 1.56
N ILE A 272 17.67 26.71 0.58
CA ILE A 272 17.93 25.25 0.59
C ILE A 272 18.67 24.76 1.82
N ILE A 273 19.62 25.55 2.34
CA ILE A 273 20.38 25.18 3.54
C ILE A 273 19.48 25.16 4.77
N GLU A 274 18.60 26.18 4.97
CA GLU A 274 17.62 26.18 6.06
C GLU A 274 16.68 24.98 5.96
N PHE A 275 16.26 24.61 4.75
CA PHE A 275 15.41 23.45 4.50
C PHE A 275 16.10 22.13 4.85
N ILE A 276 17.35 21.91 4.44
CA ILE A 276 18.14 20.70 4.75
C ILE A 276 18.23 20.47 6.26
N TYR A 277 18.41 21.55 7.02
CA TYR A 277 18.54 21.50 8.48
C TYR A 277 17.21 21.56 9.24
N SER A 278 16.07 21.73 8.56
CA SER A 278 14.77 22.00 9.19
C SER A 278 14.27 20.90 10.13
N LYS A 279 14.78 19.67 10.00
CA LYS A 279 14.47 18.51 10.87
C LYS A 279 15.64 18.07 11.75
N LYS A 280 16.70 18.84 11.83
CA LYS A 280 17.86 18.51 12.69
C LYS A 280 17.46 18.29 14.14
N ASN A 281 16.46 19.02 14.64
CA ASN A 281 15.85 18.78 15.93
C ASN A 281 14.68 17.81 15.77
N ASN A 282 14.76 16.62 16.36
CA ASN A 282 13.77 15.53 16.24
C ASN A 282 12.35 15.90 16.71
N ASN A 283 12.10 17.11 17.18
CA ASN A 283 10.79 17.58 17.66
C ASN A 283 10.08 18.52 16.69
N GLU A 284 10.67 18.84 15.54
CA GLU A 284 10.09 19.74 14.54
C GLU A 284 9.63 18.96 13.31
N LEU A 285 8.58 19.44 12.64
CA LEU A 285 8.03 18.92 11.40
C LEU A 285 7.72 17.40 11.40
N ASN A 286 7.24 16.86 12.53
CA ASN A 286 6.99 15.43 12.72
C ASN A 286 5.90 14.83 11.81
N ASN A 287 5.11 15.66 11.13
CA ASN A 287 4.11 15.22 10.15
C ASN A 287 4.60 15.39 8.71
N PHE A 288 5.87 15.78 8.53
CA PHE A 288 6.51 15.90 7.24
C PHE A 288 7.63 14.86 7.06
N ASN A 289 7.67 14.22 5.90
CA ASN A 289 8.88 13.79 5.26
C ASN A 289 9.36 14.94 4.37
N ILE A 290 10.65 15.17 4.28
CA ILE A 290 11.22 16.23 3.45
C ILE A 290 12.18 15.63 2.43
N SER A 291 12.19 16.19 1.22
CA SER A 291 13.11 15.78 0.16
C SER A 291 13.63 16.99 -0.61
N VAL A 292 14.87 16.92 -1.03
CA VAL A 292 15.47 17.91 -1.92
C VAL A 292 15.26 17.50 -3.35
N GLY A 293 14.65 18.38 -4.16
CA GLY A 293 14.51 18.20 -5.59
C GLY A 293 15.80 18.59 -6.30
N VAL A 294 16.57 17.61 -6.73
CA VAL A 294 17.84 17.82 -7.41
C VAL A 294 17.69 17.80 -8.94
N THR A 295 18.55 18.56 -9.62
CA THR A 295 18.62 18.63 -11.07
C THR A 295 19.83 17.85 -11.60
N ASP A 296 19.82 17.49 -12.88
CA ASP A 296 20.97 16.84 -13.54
C ASP A 296 22.20 17.78 -13.51
N SER A 297 22.00 19.10 -13.65
CA SER A 297 23.07 20.09 -13.55
C SER A 297 23.71 20.14 -12.17
N PHE A 298 22.92 20.09 -11.10
CA PHE A 298 23.44 19.99 -9.74
C PHE A 298 24.24 18.69 -9.53
N MET A 299 23.75 17.55 -9.99
CA MET A 299 24.46 16.29 -9.86
C MET A 299 25.78 16.25 -10.64
N GLU A 300 25.86 16.95 -11.78
CA GLU A 300 27.13 17.12 -12.49
C GLU A 300 28.09 18.05 -11.73
N ALA A 301 27.58 19.14 -11.14
CA ALA A 301 28.36 20.01 -10.27
C ALA A 301 28.89 19.27 -9.02
N VAL A 302 28.13 18.32 -8.46
CA VAL A 302 28.59 17.44 -7.36
C VAL A 302 29.79 16.61 -7.78
N LYS A 303 29.76 16.00 -8.98
CA LYS A 303 30.87 15.17 -9.50
C LYS A 303 32.14 15.96 -9.75
N THR A 304 32.00 17.22 -10.17
CA THR A 304 33.12 18.10 -10.49
C THR A 304 33.52 18.99 -9.32
N GLU A 305 32.87 18.86 -8.15
CA GLU A 305 33.04 19.69 -6.96
C GLU A 305 32.95 21.21 -7.26
N SER A 306 32.14 21.59 -8.24
CA SER A 306 31.95 22.96 -8.67
C SER A 306 30.79 23.65 -7.95
N ASP A 307 30.74 24.98 -8.12
CA ASP A 307 29.65 25.80 -7.62
C ASP A 307 28.43 25.72 -8.52
N TYR A 308 27.25 25.96 -7.95
CA TYR A 308 25.98 26.09 -8.65
C TYR A 308 25.23 27.34 -8.16
N ASP A 309 24.34 27.86 -8.98
CA ASP A 309 23.62 29.09 -8.71
C ASP A 309 22.35 28.85 -7.90
N LEU A 310 22.08 29.76 -6.96
CA LEU A 310 20.82 29.87 -6.26
C LEU A 310 19.93 30.87 -7.00
N ILE A 311 18.71 30.44 -7.33
CA ILE A 311 17.79 31.18 -8.18
C ILE A 311 16.52 31.53 -7.40
N ASN A 312 16.18 32.82 -7.38
CA ASN A 312 14.91 33.27 -6.83
C ASN A 312 13.75 32.80 -7.70
N PRO A 313 12.79 31.99 -7.20
CA PRO A 313 11.72 31.45 -8.02
C PRO A 313 10.73 32.51 -8.53
N ARG A 314 10.74 33.72 -7.96
CA ARG A 314 9.80 34.78 -8.31
C ARG A 314 10.19 35.52 -9.60
N ASP A 315 11.46 35.78 -9.80
CA ASP A 315 11.99 36.63 -10.90
C ASP A 315 13.03 35.91 -11.75
N GLY A 316 13.49 34.74 -11.33
CA GLY A 316 14.52 33.97 -12.00
C GLY A 316 15.94 34.54 -11.81
N GLU A 317 16.13 35.52 -10.95
CA GLU A 317 17.40 36.15 -10.72
C GLU A 317 18.31 35.32 -9.79
N LYS A 318 19.60 35.40 -10.03
CA LYS A 318 20.61 34.76 -9.21
C LYS A 318 20.79 35.50 -7.88
N GLU A 319 20.57 34.84 -6.75
CA GLU A 319 20.77 35.39 -5.39
C GLU A 319 22.06 34.95 -4.73
N GLY A 320 22.77 33.98 -5.28
CA GLY A 320 24.02 33.50 -4.70
C GLY A 320 24.57 32.26 -5.39
N THR A 321 25.60 31.70 -4.80
CA THR A 321 26.22 30.43 -5.23
C THR A 321 26.55 29.58 -4.02
N LEU A 322 26.48 28.26 -4.17
CA LEU A 322 26.96 27.29 -3.19
C LEU A 322 27.80 26.22 -3.89
N ASN A 323 28.75 25.64 -3.15
CA ASN A 323 29.49 24.49 -3.65
C ASN A 323 28.63 23.24 -3.61
N ALA A 324 28.41 22.58 -4.75
CA ALA A 324 27.51 21.44 -4.86
C ALA A 324 27.97 20.23 -4.04
N GLY A 325 29.30 19.98 -3.99
CA GLY A 325 29.86 18.89 -3.19
C GLY A 325 29.64 19.09 -1.68
N GLU A 326 29.72 20.33 -1.19
CA GLU A 326 29.44 20.64 0.20
C GLU A 326 27.96 20.44 0.55
N VAL A 327 27.06 20.96 -0.29
CA VAL A 327 25.61 20.79 -0.10
C VAL A 327 25.22 19.31 -0.12
N TYR A 328 25.79 18.53 -1.04
CA TYR A 328 25.52 17.09 -1.11
C TYR A 328 26.02 16.34 0.12
N ARG A 329 27.22 16.68 0.63
CA ARG A 329 27.73 16.09 1.88
C ARG A 329 26.83 16.40 3.08
N GLU A 330 26.31 17.64 3.19
CA GLU A 330 25.37 17.98 4.28
C GLU A 330 24.02 17.25 4.13
N LEU A 331 23.50 17.09 2.90
CA LEU A 331 22.34 16.27 2.63
C LEU A 331 22.52 14.82 3.14
N VAL A 332 23.61 14.18 2.75
CA VAL A 332 23.93 12.81 3.17
C VAL A 332 24.08 12.73 4.69
N LYS A 333 24.74 13.71 5.30
CA LYS A 333 24.94 13.76 6.75
C LYS A 333 23.62 13.88 7.50
N GLN A 334 22.71 14.78 7.11
CA GLN A 334 21.42 14.93 7.77
C GLN A 334 20.55 13.67 7.57
N ALA A 335 20.53 13.08 6.37
CA ALA A 335 19.86 11.82 6.11
C ALA A 335 20.39 10.66 6.97
N TRP A 336 21.70 10.61 7.20
CA TRP A 336 22.31 9.63 8.08
C TRP A 336 21.95 9.87 9.57
N GLU A 337 21.91 11.13 10.02
CA GLU A 337 21.63 11.50 11.42
C GLU A 337 20.17 11.23 11.82
N ASN A 338 19.19 11.47 10.94
CA ASN A 338 17.76 11.43 11.30
C ASN A 338 16.82 10.87 10.23
N GLY A 339 17.32 10.39 9.08
CA GLY A 339 16.52 9.81 8.01
C GLY A 339 15.94 10.81 6.98
N ASP A 340 16.09 12.10 7.21
CA ASP A 340 15.67 13.21 6.34
C ASP A 340 16.84 14.18 6.07
N PRO A 341 16.88 14.87 4.92
CA PRO A 341 15.97 14.77 3.78
C PRO A 341 16.26 13.57 2.84
N GLY A 342 15.24 13.17 2.08
CA GLY A 342 15.41 12.33 0.90
C GLY A 342 15.88 13.15 -0.31
N ILE A 343 16.08 12.49 -1.45
CA ILE A 343 16.43 13.11 -2.74
C ILE A 343 15.41 12.70 -3.80
N VAL A 344 14.96 13.67 -4.61
CA VAL A 344 14.09 13.45 -5.75
C VAL A 344 14.78 14.04 -7.00
N PHE A 345 14.92 13.22 -8.04
CA PHE A 345 15.58 13.62 -9.29
C PHE A 345 14.56 14.22 -10.26
N LEU A 346 14.32 15.54 -10.17
CA LEU A 346 13.25 16.24 -10.88
C LEU A 346 13.33 16.10 -12.39
N ASP A 347 14.51 16.26 -12.99
CA ASP A 347 14.68 16.17 -14.44
C ASP A 347 14.38 14.76 -14.98
N ARG A 348 14.70 13.71 -14.18
CA ARG A 348 14.36 12.33 -14.53
C ARG A 348 12.87 12.07 -14.43
N LEU A 349 12.20 12.57 -13.40
CA LEU A 349 10.75 12.44 -13.26
C LEU A 349 10.02 13.12 -14.43
N ASN A 350 10.46 14.32 -14.81
CA ASN A 350 9.82 15.06 -15.89
C ASN A 350 10.14 14.51 -17.29
N ARG A 351 11.29 13.86 -17.49
CA ARG A 351 11.59 13.14 -18.73
C ARG A 351 10.59 12.00 -18.99
N ASP A 352 10.17 11.33 -17.92
CA ASP A 352 9.24 10.18 -17.98
C ASP A 352 7.78 10.58 -17.67
N ASN A 353 7.48 11.88 -17.57
CA ASN A 353 6.13 12.39 -17.37
C ASN A 353 5.23 12.03 -18.57
N PRO A 354 4.15 11.24 -18.38
CA PRO A 354 3.29 10.81 -19.48
C PRO A 354 2.38 11.91 -20.01
N THR A 355 2.23 13.03 -19.30
CA THR A 355 1.38 14.17 -19.68
C THR A 355 2.11 15.51 -19.54
N PRO A 356 3.24 15.72 -20.27
CA PRO A 356 4.09 16.90 -20.07
C PRO A 356 3.40 18.22 -20.44
N ALA A 357 2.39 18.19 -21.32
CA ALA A 357 1.61 19.36 -21.69
C ALA A 357 0.79 19.95 -20.53
N LEU A 358 0.52 19.17 -19.48
CA LEU A 358 -0.24 19.63 -18.29
C LEU A 358 0.64 20.31 -17.24
N GLY A 359 1.96 20.24 -17.37
CA GLY A 359 2.91 20.85 -16.45
C GLY A 359 4.01 19.91 -15.99
N GLU A 360 4.79 20.36 -15.02
CA GLU A 360 5.91 19.63 -14.45
C GLU A 360 5.55 18.92 -13.15
N ILE A 361 6.15 17.74 -12.96
CA ILE A 361 6.12 17.03 -11.69
C ILE A 361 7.10 17.72 -10.75
N GLU A 362 6.58 18.34 -9.69
CA GLU A 362 7.36 19.11 -8.71
C GLU A 362 7.39 18.44 -7.33
N SER A 363 6.53 17.45 -7.11
CA SER A 363 6.40 16.79 -5.81
C SER A 363 5.97 15.34 -5.94
N THR A 364 6.02 14.66 -4.80
CA THR A 364 5.55 13.28 -4.62
C THR A 364 4.57 13.21 -3.47
N ASN A 365 3.92 12.05 -3.29
CA ASN A 365 3.19 11.74 -2.07
C ASN A 365 4.13 11.64 -0.84
N PRO A 366 3.60 11.48 0.40
CA PRO A 366 4.42 11.48 1.63
C PRO A 366 5.53 10.44 1.69
N CYS A 367 5.37 9.28 1.04
CA CYS A 367 6.37 8.20 1.06
C CYS A 367 7.35 8.26 -0.13
N GLY A 368 7.11 9.13 -1.12
CA GLY A 368 8.01 9.36 -2.25
C GLY A 368 7.84 8.39 -3.42
N GLU A 369 6.92 7.40 -3.34
CA GLU A 369 6.73 6.39 -4.38
C GLU A 369 5.89 6.85 -5.58
N GLN A 370 5.17 7.98 -5.44
CA GLN A 370 4.28 8.50 -6.48
C GLN A 370 4.61 9.96 -6.84
N PRO A 371 5.42 10.17 -7.88
CA PRO A 371 5.56 11.48 -8.52
C PRO A 371 4.24 11.87 -9.20
N LEU A 372 3.70 13.02 -8.84
CA LEU A 372 2.40 13.48 -9.31
C LEU A 372 2.45 14.95 -9.71
N LEU A 373 1.61 15.31 -10.68
CA LEU A 373 1.34 16.70 -11.02
C LEU A 373 0.54 17.38 -9.90
N PRO A 374 0.56 18.72 -9.81
CA PRO A 374 -0.37 19.46 -8.94
C PRO A 374 -1.83 19.08 -9.19
N MET A 375 -2.61 18.91 -8.12
CA MET A 375 -4.01 18.44 -8.13
C MET A 375 -4.20 17.00 -8.63
N GLU A 376 -3.14 16.23 -8.72
CA GLU A 376 -3.22 14.81 -9.06
C GLU A 376 -3.33 13.93 -7.82
N SER A 377 -3.94 12.77 -7.98
CA SER A 377 -3.92 11.72 -6.96
C SER A 377 -3.77 10.34 -7.60
N CYS A 378 -3.35 9.38 -6.78
CA CYS A 378 -3.16 8.00 -7.23
C CYS A 378 -3.76 7.01 -6.25
N ASN A 379 -4.32 5.93 -6.78
CA ASN A 379 -4.63 4.74 -6.02
C ASN A 379 -3.53 3.70 -6.21
N LEU A 380 -3.35 2.86 -5.20
CA LEU A 380 -2.24 1.92 -5.12
C LEU A 380 -2.71 0.50 -4.87
N GLY A 381 -1.94 -0.47 -5.33
CA GLY A 381 -2.10 -1.87 -5.00
C GLY A 381 -0.81 -2.64 -5.18
N SER A 382 -0.65 -3.74 -4.44
CA SER A 382 0.56 -4.55 -4.46
C SER A 382 0.25 -6.02 -4.69
N ILE A 383 1.00 -6.64 -5.60
CA ILE A 383 0.99 -8.07 -5.87
C ILE A 383 1.89 -8.76 -4.84
N ASN A 384 1.42 -9.83 -4.22
CA ASN A 384 2.19 -10.63 -3.28
C ASN A 384 2.98 -11.71 -4.01
N LEU A 385 4.23 -11.43 -4.31
CA LEU A 385 5.13 -12.31 -5.07
C LEU A 385 5.31 -13.70 -4.44
N ALA A 386 5.20 -13.81 -3.11
CA ALA A 386 5.28 -15.09 -2.40
C ALA A 386 4.17 -16.09 -2.77
N LYS A 387 3.15 -15.67 -3.54
CA LYS A 387 2.04 -16.51 -4.00
C LYS A 387 2.20 -17.05 -5.41
N PHE A 388 3.34 -16.78 -6.04
CA PHE A 388 3.62 -17.14 -7.43
C PHE A 388 4.87 -18.01 -7.55
N VAL A 389 4.99 -18.99 -6.65
CA VAL A 389 6.04 -20.02 -6.71
C VAL A 389 5.42 -21.35 -7.12
N ASP A 390 5.97 -21.94 -8.16
CA ASP A 390 5.65 -23.27 -8.64
C ASP A 390 6.59 -24.29 -8.00
N TYR A 391 6.03 -25.34 -7.41
CA TYR A 391 6.72 -26.45 -6.75
C TYR A 391 6.61 -27.77 -7.49
N ASP A 392 6.02 -27.78 -8.69
CA ASP A 392 5.77 -29.02 -9.47
C ASP A 392 7.07 -29.60 -10.04
N SER A 393 8.17 -28.84 -10.05
CA SER A 393 9.50 -29.29 -10.45
C SER A 393 10.42 -29.58 -9.25
N GLU A 394 11.54 -30.29 -9.45
CA GLU A 394 12.53 -30.55 -8.39
C GLU A 394 13.10 -29.27 -7.74
N THR A 395 13.17 -28.20 -8.51
CA THR A 395 13.58 -26.86 -8.02
C THR A 395 12.42 -25.90 -8.12
N PRO A 396 12.07 -25.18 -7.02
CA PRO A 396 11.04 -24.16 -7.06
C PRO A 396 11.35 -23.08 -8.10
N SER A 397 10.33 -22.67 -8.85
CA SER A 397 10.45 -21.64 -9.88
C SER A 397 9.30 -20.62 -9.79
N ILE A 398 9.43 -19.49 -10.49
CA ILE A 398 8.38 -18.48 -10.52
C ILE A 398 7.29 -18.89 -11.53
N ASP A 399 6.04 -18.92 -11.10
CA ASP A 399 4.87 -19.09 -11.98
C ASP A 399 4.56 -17.76 -12.70
N TYR A 400 5.28 -17.51 -13.79
CA TYR A 400 5.07 -16.32 -14.62
C TYR A 400 3.70 -16.28 -15.29
N LYS A 401 3.06 -17.44 -15.53
CA LYS A 401 1.71 -17.49 -16.11
C LYS A 401 0.68 -16.95 -15.13
N ALA A 402 0.69 -17.45 -13.90
CA ALA A 402 -0.21 -16.95 -12.87
C ALA A 402 0.11 -15.49 -12.49
N LEU A 403 1.39 -15.10 -12.51
CA LEU A 403 1.81 -13.72 -12.27
C LEU A 403 1.29 -12.78 -13.36
N LYS A 404 1.36 -13.16 -14.65
CA LYS A 404 0.78 -12.41 -15.77
C LYS A 404 -0.71 -12.13 -15.54
N ASP A 405 -1.48 -13.17 -15.30
CA ASP A 405 -2.93 -13.04 -15.07
C ASP A 405 -3.20 -12.07 -13.91
N MET A 406 -2.40 -12.15 -12.82
CA MET A 406 -2.53 -11.26 -11.67
C MET A 406 -2.19 -9.81 -12.00
N VAL A 407 -1.15 -9.54 -12.79
CA VAL A 407 -0.81 -8.19 -13.26
C VAL A 407 -1.98 -7.58 -14.04
N TRP A 408 -2.55 -8.33 -14.98
CA TRP A 408 -3.66 -7.88 -15.81
C TRP A 408 -4.91 -7.54 -14.98
N TRP A 409 -5.29 -8.40 -14.04
CA TRP A 409 -6.42 -8.14 -13.15
C TRP A 409 -6.13 -7.01 -12.17
N SER A 410 -4.88 -6.81 -11.74
CA SER A 410 -4.48 -5.72 -10.86
C SER A 410 -4.58 -4.36 -11.56
N VAL A 411 -4.13 -4.24 -12.81
CA VAL A 411 -4.28 -3.03 -13.62
C VAL A 411 -5.76 -2.69 -13.79
N ARG A 412 -6.60 -3.66 -14.16
CA ARG A 412 -8.05 -3.46 -14.28
C ARG A 412 -8.72 -3.08 -12.96
N PHE A 413 -8.32 -3.68 -11.85
CA PHE A 413 -8.81 -3.31 -10.51
C PHE A 413 -8.48 -1.86 -10.18
N LEU A 414 -7.25 -1.43 -10.43
CA LEU A 414 -6.79 -0.07 -10.13
C LEU A 414 -7.45 0.97 -11.04
N ASP A 415 -7.63 0.66 -12.33
CA ASP A 415 -8.36 1.51 -13.26
C ASP A 415 -9.85 1.65 -12.86
N ASN A 416 -10.50 0.54 -12.49
CA ASN A 416 -11.86 0.55 -11.94
C ASN A 416 -11.97 1.37 -10.64
N THR A 417 -10.92 1.39 -9.83
CA THR A 417 -10.88 2.15 -8.58
C THR A 417 -11.00 3.65 -8.83
N ILE A 418 -10.45 4.16 -9.94
CA ILE A 418 -10.59 5.57 -10.35
C ILE A 418 -12.07 5.92 -10.54
N ASP A 419 -12.81 5.09 -11.27
CA ASP A 419 -14.24 5.32 -11.53
C ASP A 419 -15.13 5.18 -10.30
N MET A 420 -14.70 4.42 -9.31
CA MET A 420 -15.50 4.17 -8.09
C MET A 420 -15.13 5.09 -6.93
N SER A 421 -14.03 5.83 -7.04
CA SER A 421 -13.58 6.78 -6.01
C SER A 421 -14.41 8.05 -6.02
N LYS A 422 -14.63 8.59 -4.82
CA LYS A 422 -15.15 9.96 -4.62
C LYS A 422 -14.00 10.85 -4.21
N TYR A 423 -13.79 11.90 -4.95
CA TYR A 423 -12.69 12.80 -4.67
C TYR A 423 -13.16 13.97 -3.77
N PRO A 424 -12.28 14.43 -2.85
CA PRO A 424 -12.65 15.49 -1.91
C PRO A 424 -12.70 16.89 -2.53
N LEU A 425 -12.08 17.07 -3.69
CA LEU A 425 -11.99 18.32 -4.45
C LEU A 425 -12.32 18.05 -5.92
N SER A 426 -13.08 18.93 -6.57
CA SER A 426 -13.48 18.81 -7.97
C SER A 426 -12.31 18.85 -8.94
N GLU A 427 -11.30 19.67 -8.66
CA GLU A 427 -10.09 19.81 -9.49
C GLU A 427 -9.26 18.52 -9.47
N ILE A 428 -9.23 17.82 -8.33
CA ILE A 428 -8.59 16.50 -8.24
C ILE A 428 -9.39 15.47 -9.03
N GLU A 429 -10.71 15.48 -8.94
CA GLU A 429 -11.57 14.56 -9.68
C GLU A 429 -11.34 14.72 -11.20
N GLU A 430 -11.31 15.96 -11.68
CA GLU A 430 -11.05 16.28 -13.09
C GLU A 430 -9.67 15.79 -13.54
N MET A 431 -8.62 16.12 -12.78
CA MET A 431 -7.25 15.73 -13.09
C MET A 431 -7.07 14.20 -13.11
N VAL A 432 -7.62 13.50 -12.10
CA VAL A 432 -7.50 12.04 -12.00
C VAL A 432 -8.26 11.33 -13.11
N HIS A 433 -9.45 11.76 -13.44
CA HIS A 433 -10.19 11.19 -14.58
C HIS A 433 -9.54 11.53 -15.92
N GLY A 434 -8.88 12.71 -16.02
CA GLY A 434 -8.12 13.13 -17.19
C GLY A 434 -6.89 12.26 -17.44
N ASN A 435 -6.14 11.92 -16.40
CA ASN A 435 -4.84 11.21 -16.50
C ASN A 435 -4.91 9.71 -16.23
N ARG A 436 -5.90 9.23 -15.47
CA ARG A 436 -6.10 7.83 -15.06
C ARG A 436 -4.84 7.14 -14.52
N LYS A 437 -4.03 7.86 -13.77
CA LYS A 437 -2.77 7.33 -13.21
C LYS A 437 -3.02 6.31 -12.11
N ILE A 438 -2.36 5.14 -12.19
CA ILE A 438 -2.41 4.05 -11.21
C ILE A 438 -1.02 3.74 -10.68
N GLY A 439 -0.95 3.16 -9.47
CA GLY A 439 0.30 2.70 -8.87
C GLY A 439 0.23 1.20 -8.55
N LEU A 440 0.89 0.37 -9.36
CA LEU A 440 1.03 -1.06 -9.14
C LEU A 440 2.42 -1.36 -8.59
N GLY A 441 2.47 -1.96 -7.40
CA GLY A 441 3.70 -2.38 -6.75
C GLY A 441 3.70 -3.87 -6.39
N VAL A 442 4.71 -4.26 -5.63
CA VAL A 442 4.90 -5.64 -5.16
C VAL A 442 5.14 -5.69 -3.66
N MET A 443 4.87 -6.83 -3.05
CA MET A 443 5.23 -7.22 -1.70
C MET A 443 5.67 -8.68 -1.67
N GLY A 444 6.30 -9.13 -0.59
CA GLY A 444 6.70 -10.54 -0.45
C GLY A 444 7.92 -10.94 -1.29
N PHE A 445 8.77 -9.99 -1.74
CA PHE A 445 9.97 -10.30 -2.53
C PHE A 445 10.98 -11.15 -1.74
N ALA A 446 11.25 -10.79 -0.49
CA ALA A 446 12.14 -11.59 0.36
C ALA A 446 11.56 -12.99 0.62
N ASP A 447 10.24 -13.12 0.79
CA ASP A 447 9.57 -14.42 0.92
C ASP A 447 9.68 -15.25 -0.36
N LEU A 448 9.55 -14.61 -1.54
CA LEU A 448 9.79 -15.24 -2.85
C LEU A 448 11.21 -15.81 -2.92
N LEU A 449 12.23 -15.00 -2.61
CA LEU A 449 13.62 -15.44 -2.64
C LEU A 449 13.88 -16.61 -1.67
N TYR A 450 13.30 -16.53 -0.47
CA TYR A 450 13.38 -17.62 0.51
C TYR A 450 12.80 -18.93 -0.04
N GLN A 451 11.62 -18.88 -0.66
CA GLN A 451 10.97 -20.03 -1.29
C GLN A 451 11.79 -20.59 -2.45
N LEU A 452 12.45 -19.73 -3.23
CA LEU A 452 13.37 -20.13 -4.31
C LEU A 452 14.74 -20.58 -3.81
N LYS A 453 14.99 -20.52 -2.48
CA LYS A 453 16.29 -20.85 -1.85
C LYS A 453 17.43 -19.95 -2.32
N ILE A 454 17.13 -18.67 -2.59
CA ILE A 454 18.10 -17.66 -3.06
C ILE A 454 18.44 -16.71 -1.88
N PRO A 455 19.71 -16.55 -1.50
CA PRO A 455 20.11 -15.58 -0.48
C PRO A 455 19.79 -14.15 -0.92
N TYR A 456 19.19 -13.34 -0.03
CA TYR A 456 18.76 -11.97 -0.33
C TYR A 456 19.90 -11.05 -0.80
N ASN A 457 21.11 -11.21 -0.23
CA ASN A 457 22.30 -10.43 -0.53
C ASN A 457 23.19 -11.06 -1.62
N SER A 458 22.62 -11.72 -2.61
CA SER A 458 23.34 -12.38 -3.71
C SER A 458 23.07 -11.69 -5.06
N GLU A 459 24.01 -11.81 -5.99
CA GLU A 459 23.85 -11.39 -7.39
C GLU A 459 22.61 -12.03 -8.01
N LYS A 460 22.32 -13.29 -7.68
CA LYS A 460 21.13 -13.99 -8.17
C LYS A 460 19.84 -13.34 -7.71
N ALA A 461 19.80 -12.75 -6.52
CA ALA A 461 18.64 -12.00 -6.04
C ALA A 461 18.42 -10.72 -6.85
N LEU A 462 19.49 -10.04 -7.27
CA LEU A 462 19.41 -8.85 -8.15
C LEU A 462 18.88 -9.23 -9.53
N GLU A 463 19.39 -10.34 -10.12
CA GLU A 463 18.87 -10.85 -11.40
C GLU A 463 17.36 -11.16 -11.33
N ILE A 464 16.91 -11.83 -10.26
CA ILE A 464 15.49 -12.13 -10.06
C ILE A 464 14.67 -10.85 -9.88
N ALA A 465 15.18 -9.86 -9.14
CA ALA A 465 14.49 -8.58 -8.98
C ALA A 465 14.27 -7.88 -10.33
N GLU A 466 15.32 -7.81 -11.16
CA GLU A 466 15.26 -7.22 -12.50
C GLU A 466 14.28 -7.98 -13.40
N GLN A 467 14.38 -9.31 -13.44
CA GLN A 467 13.50 -10.16 -14.25
C GLN A 467 12.04 -10.02 -13.86
N VAL A 468 11.72 -10.09 -12.57
CA VAL A 468 10.34 -10.00 -12.07
C VAL A 468 9.75 -8.61 -12.33
N MET A 469 10.51 -7.55 -12.03
CA MET A 469 9.99 -6.19 -12.23
C MET A 469 9.90 -5.81 -13.71
N GLY A 470 10.85 -6.24 -14.54
CA GLY A 470 10.78 -6.10 -16.00
C GLY A 470 9.53 -6.78 -16.56
N PHE A 471 9.28 -8.03 -16.16
CA PHE A 471 8.07 -8.77 -16.55
C PHE A 471 6.76 -8.06 -16.12
N ILE A 472 6.70 -7.59 -14.88
CA ILE A 472 5.52 -6.86 -14.38
C ILE A 472 5.32 -5.55 -15.16
N GLN A 473 6.38 -4.83 -15.48
CA GLN A 473 6.32 -3.61 -16.28
C GLN A 473 5.77 -3.88 -17.68
N GLU A 474 6.33 -4.86 -18.39
CA GLU A 474 5.87 -5.25 -19.73
C GLU A 474 4.40 -5.65 -19.73
N GLU A 475 3.99 -6.54 -18.82
CA GLU A 475 2.62 -7.04 -18.76
C GLU A 475 1.63 -5.97 -18.28
N SER A 476 2.04 -5.03 -17.40
CA SER A 476 1.17 -3.92 -16.98
C SER A 476 0.94 -2.92 -18.11
N HIS A 477 1.97 -2.63 -18.93
CA HIS A 477 1.82 -1.79 -20.13
C HIS A 477 0.92 -2.48 -21.17
N ALA A 478 1.08 -3.78 -21.39
CA ALA A 478 0.21 -4.54 -22.29
C ALA A 478 -1.26 -4.52 -21.81
N ALA A 479 -1.48 -4.72 -20.51
CA ALA A 479 -2.82 -4.65 -19.92
C ALA A 479 -3.43 -3.25 -20.02
N SER A 480 -2.64 -2.20 -19.78
CA SER A 480 -3.06 -0.80 -19.93
C SER A 480 -3.47 -0.48 -21.38
N LYS A 481 -2.65 -0.92 -22.35
CA LYS A 481 -2.98 -0.77 -23.77
C LYS A 481 -4.29 -1.47 -24.15
N GLN A 482 -4.48 -2.71 -23.68
CA GLN A 482 -5.75 -3.43 -23.95
C GLN A 482 -6.94 -2.71 -23.32
N LEU A 483 -6.83 -2.15 -22.10
CA LEU A 483 -7.90 -1.35 -21.51
C LEU A 483 -8.19 -0.10 -22.34
N GLY A 484 -7.17 0.54 -22.92
CA GLY A 484 -7.33 1.65 -23.86
C GLY A 484 -8.11 1.21 -25.12
N ASP A 485 -7.81 0.02 -25.68
CA ASP A 485 -8.55 -0.53 -26.82
C ASP A 485 -10.01 -0.87 -26.46
N GLU A 486 -10.26 -1.36 -25.24
CA GLU A 486 -11.60 -1.73 -24.76
C GLU A 486 -12.47 -0.54 -24.35
N ARG A 487 -11.88 0.52 -23.75
CA ARG A 487 -12.58 1.60 -23.04
C ARG A 487 -12.37 2.98 -23.64
N GLY A 488 -11.47 3.10 -24.60
CA GLY A 488 -10.89 4.37 -25.06
C GLY A 488 -9.68 4.77 -24.22
N VAL A 489 -8.81 5.59 -24.80
CA VAL A 489 -7.66 6.16 -24.12
C VAL A 489 -8.11 7.18 -23.05
N PHE A 490 -7.24 7.51 -22.10
CA PHE A 490 -7.55 8.52 -21.09
C PHE A 490 -7.61 9.93 -21.73
N PRO A 491 -8.47 10.85 -21.22
CA PRO A 491 -8.74 12.14 -21.89
C PRO A 491 -7.51 13.00 -22.21
N ASN A 492 -6.48 12.94 -21.37
CA ASN A 492 -5.24 13.72 -21.53
C ASN A 492 -4.11 12.92 -22.20
N PHE A 493 -4.46 11.92 -23.03
CA PHE A 493 -3.48 11.08 -23.73
C PHE A 493 -2.75 11.80 -24.88
N ASP A 494 -3.39 12.74 -25.56
CA ASP A 494 -2.89 13.47 -26.73
C ASP A 494 -2.05 14.71 -26.34
#